data_c6a86901c470558a83f7c4fb46a25069
#
_entry.id   c6a86901c470558a83f7c4fb46a25069
#
_cell.length_a   1.000
_cell.length_b   1.000
_cell.length_c   1.000
_cell.angle_alpha   90.00
_cell.angle_beta   90.00
_cell.angle_gamma   90.00
#
_symmetry.space_group_name_H-M   'P 1'
#
loop_
_entity.id
_entity.type
_entity.pdbx_description
1 polymer ?
#
loop_
_entity_poly.entity_id
_entity_poly.type
_entity_poly.pdbx_seq_one_letter_code
_entity_poly.pdbx_strand_id
1 'polypeptide(L)'
;MFTIAKSADELADAVRWAQAEKTDWFVLGCGANILFGDGGFRGLVIKNEAAAHRFDGTRLTVESGATIKKLIEVTTERGLSGLEHYINIPSTVGGAMWQNLHFLSPDRTRTVFIKEVVEGARILSGGAVKKVGADYFKFGYDTSVLHETDDVVLDVTFALTESTPETMREISKRNAAWRAEKHPPNADQMSAGSIFQKIDGVGAGRLIDQCGLKGHRLGGAEVSERHANYFLNMEGATAEDIRKLIDHVQRTVKEKTGYDLKPEISFVGEF
;
A
#
# COMPACT_ATOMS: atom_id res chain seq x y z
N MET A 1 3.23 15.02 17.06
CA MET A 1 3.54 13.95 18.07
C MET A 1 3.73 12.63 17.34
N PHE A 2 4.44 11.65 17.96
CA PHE A 2 4.68 10.33 17.37
C PHE A 2 4.60 9.25 18.45
N THR A 3 3.94 8.13 18.16
CA THR A 3 3.89 6.96 19.02
C THR A 3 3.96 5.67 18.19
N ILE A 4 4.30 4.55 18.84
CA ILE A 4 4.33 3.22 18.24
C ILE A 4 3.30 2.36 18.96
N ALA A 5 2.38 1.77 18.22
CA ALA A 5 1.43 0.78 18.72
C ALA A 5 1.94 -0.64 18.38
N LYS A 6 2.18 -1.46 19.41
CA LYS A 6 2.71 -2.83 19.29
C LYS A 6 1.63 -3.91 19.43
N SER A 7 0.38 -3.49 19.69
CA SER A 7 -0.79 -4.37 19.72
C SER A 7 -2.01 -3.66 19.15
N ALA A 8 -3.03 -4.43 18.77
CA ALA A 8 -4.31 -3.89 18.32
C ALA A 8 -4.99 -3.00 19.40
N ASP A 9 -4.82 -3.35 20.67
CA ASP A 9 -5.38 -2.58 21.78
C ASP A 9 -4.63 -1.25 21.95
N GLU A 10 -3.29 -1.24 21.90
CA GLU A 10 -2.49 0.00 21.91
C GLU A 10 -2.83 0.92 20.73
N LEU A 11 -3.05 0.34 19.54
CA LEU A 11 -3.50 1.10 18.37
C LEU A 11 -4.87 1.75 18.61
N ALA A 12 -5.82 0.98 19.11
CA ALA A 12 -7.16 1.48 19.42
C ALA A 12 -7.13 2.59 20.49
N ASP A 13 -6.32 2.42 21.52
CA ASP A 13 -6.19 3.39 22.63
C ASP A 13 -5.52 4.69 22.16
N ALA A 14 -4.49 4.61 21.31
CA ALA A 14 -3.85 5.79 20.74
C ALA A 14 -4.82 6.61 19.87
N VAL A 15 -5.65 5.94 19.06
CA VAL A 15 -6.68 6.60 18.23
C VAL A 15 -7.76 7.22 19.12
N ARG A 16 -8.27 6.50 20.13
CA ARG A 16 -9.25 7.02 21.07
C ARG A 16 -8.74 8.25 21.83
N TRP A 17 -7.49 8.21 22.26
CA TRP A 17 -6.84 9.34 22.90
C TRP A 17 -6.82 10.56 21.99
N ALA A 18 -6.38 10.39 20.74
CA ALA A 18 -6.33 11.48 19.76
C ALA A 18 -7.74 12.08 19.49
N GLN A 19 -8.75 11.21 19.38
CA GLN A 19 -10.15 11.64 19.23
C GLN A 19 -10.68 12.42 20.45
N ALA A 20 -10.37 11.96 21.66
CA ALA A 20 -10.77 12.63 22.91
C ALA A 20 -10.10 14.01 23.05
N GLU A 21 -8.82 14.11 22.69
CA GLU A 21 -8.06 15.37 22.70
C GLU A 21 -8.33 16.26 21.48
N LYS A 22 -9.20 15.83 20.55
CA LYS A 22 -9.49 16.52 19.28
C LYS A 22 -8.21 16.85 18.49
N THR A 23 -7.25 15.94 18.55
CA THR A 23 -5.98 16.02 17.85
C THR A 23 -6.10 15.24 16.55
N ASP A 24 -5.68 15.84 15.43
CA ASP A 24 -5.56 15.12 14.16
C ASP A 24 -4.63 13.93 14.33
N TRP A 25 -4.95 12.83 13.69
CA TRP A 25 -4.16 11.61 13.80
C TRP A 25 -4.00 10.91 12.44
N PHE A 26 -2.93 10.14 12.34
CA PHE A 26 -2.61 9.36 11.15
C PHE A 26 -1.99 8.03 11.55
N VAL A 27 -2.55 6.91 11.06
CA VAL A 27 -1.99 5.57 11.25
C VAL A 27 -1.02 5.26 10.13
N LEU A 28 0.24 5.09 10.49
CA LEU A 28 1.33 4.81 9.57
C LEU A 28 1.67 3.30 9.55
N GLY A 29 1.48 2.66 8.41
CA GLY A 29 1.97 1.32 8.11
C GLY A 29 3.43 1.33 7.63
N CYS A 30 3.73 0.70 6.49
CA CYS A 30 5.08 0.74 5.88
C CYS A 30 5.46 2.11 5.31
N GLY A 31 4.49 3.01 5.07
CA GLY A 31 4.76 4.29 4.41
C GLY A 31 5.02 4.19 2.90
N ALA A 32 4.72 3.04 2.30
CA ALA A 32 5.13 2.72 0.93
C ALA A 32 4.31 3.41 -0.18
N ASN A 33 3.15 3.99 0.17
CA ASN A 33 2.26 4.68 -0.76
C ASN A 33 1.91 6.10 -0.27
N ILE A 34 2.89 6.76 0.37
CA ILE A 34 2.68 8.04 1.07
C ILE A 34 3.81 8.99 0.73
N LEU A 35 3.46 10.25 0.50
CA LEU A 35 4.38 11.39 0.51
C LEU A 35 4.02 12.29 1.69
N PHE A 36 4.95 12.41 2.66
CA PHE A 36 4.81 13.39 3.73
C PHE A 36 5.32 14.76 3.28
N GLY A 37 4.54 15.81 3.54
CA GLY A 37 4.95 17.18 3.27
C GLY A 37 6.15 17.59 4.11
N ASP A 38 6.96 18.53 3.60
CA ASP A 38 8.18 19.02 4.25
C ASP A 38 7.88 19.75 5.57
N GLY A 39 6.67 20.31 5.75
CA GLY A 39 6.19 20.91 6.99
C GLY A 39 5.79 19.90 8.06
N GLY A 40 5.79 18.59 7.73
CA GLY A 40 5.44 17.51 8.64
C GLY A 40 3.92 17.39 8.87
N PHE A 41 3.52 16.67 9.92
CA PHE A 41 2.11 16.42 10.29
C PHE A 41 1.80 17.05 11.66
N ARG A 42 0.84 17.98 11.68
CA ARG A 42 0.41 18.65 12.93
C ARG A 42 -0.66 17.83 13.64
N GLY A 43 -0.23 16.76 14.28
CA GLY A 43 -1.11 15.84 14.98
C GLY A 43 -0.33 14.69 15.58
N LEU A 44 -0.98 13.55 15.79
CA LEU A 44 -0.41 12.31 16.27
C LEU A 44 -0.19 11.34 15.09
N VAL A 45 1.06 11.03 14.79
CA VAL A 45 1.39 9.89 13.91
C VAL A 45 1.53 8.63 14.77
N ILE A 46 0.74 7.61 14.47
CA ILE A 46 0.73 6.32 15.16
C ILE A 46 1.36 5.31 14.23
N LYS A 47 2.63 4.94 14.48
CA LYS A 47 3.29 3.84 13.78
C LYS A 47 2.68 2.53 14.23
N ASN A 48 2.02 1.81 13.32
CA ASN A 48 1.40 0.54 13.63
C ASN A 48 2.39 -0.61 13.42
N GLU A 49 2.84 -1.21 14.54
CA GLU A 49 3.69 -2.39 14.60
C GLU A 49 2.99 -3.59 15.27
N ALA A 50 1.67 -3.51 15.47
CA ALA A 50 0.85 -4.61 15.98
C ALA A 50 0.89 -5.79 15.00
N ALA A 51 1.53 -6.90 15.38
CA ALA A 51 1.84 -8.00 14.45
C ALA A 51 1.53 -9.40 14.99
N ALA A 52 0.83 -9.50 16.11
CA ALA A 52 0.43 -10.80 16.65
C ALA A 52 -0.48 -11.53 15.65
N HIS A 53 -0.31 -12.85 15.55
CA HIS A 53 -1.11 -13.66 14.65
C HIS A 53 -1.37 -15.05 15.23
N ARG A 54 -2.45 -15.67 14.80
CA ARG A 54 -2.80 -17.05 15.13
C ARG A 54 -3.43 -17.75 13.94
N PHE A 55 -3.22 -19.05 13.88
CA PHE A 55 -3.87 -19.93 12.91
C PHE A 55 -4.96 -20.78 13.59
N ASP A 56 -6.04 -21.01 12.85
CA ASP A 56 -7.10 -21.97 13.16
C ASP A 56 -7.43 -22.72 11.87
N GLY A 57 -6.84 -23.89 11.68
CA GLY A 57 -6.86 -24.60 10.41
C GLY A 57 -6.27 -23.75 9.29
N THR A 58 -7.06 -23.48 8.27
CA THR A 58 -6.68 -22.63 7.14
C THR A 58 -6.95 -21.14 7.36
N ARG A 59 -7.53 -20.76 8.51
CA ARG A 59 -7.76 -19.35 8.87
C ARG A 59 -6.55 -18.74 9.54
N LEU A 60 -6.13 -17.59 9.09
CA LEU A 60 -5.10 -16.75 9.70
C LEU A 60 -5.74 -15.47 10.23
N THR A 61 -5.80 -15.30 11.56
CA THR A 61 -6.14 -13.99 12.15
C THR A 61 -4.84 -13.27 12.52
N VAL A 62 -4.70 -12.02 12.09
CA VAL A 62 -3.46 -11.25 12.24
C VAL A 62 -3.74 -9.78 12.46
N GLU A 63 -2.99 -9.14 13.36
CA GLU A 63 -3.05 -7.70 13.63
C GLU A 63 -2.56 -6.87 12.44
N SER A 64 -3.12 -5.68 12.30
CA SER A 64 -3.03 -4.86 11.07
C SER A 64 -1.65 -4.25 10.80
N GLY A 65 -0.75 -4.22 11.77
CA GLY A 65 0.65 -3.78 11.61
C GLY A 65 1.59 -4.85 11.08
N ALA A 66 1.18 -6.13 11.05
CA ALA A 66 1.98 -7.20 10.47
C ALA A 66 2.29 -6.94 9.01
N THR A 67 3.55 -7.19 8.59
CA THR A 67 3.93 -6.99 7.19
C THR A 67 3.48 -8.17 6.32
N ILE A 68 3.00 -7.88 5.11
CA ILE A 68 2.63 -8.91 4.13
C ILE A 68 3.81 -9.83 3.84
N LYS A 69 5.04 -9.30 3.78
CA LYS A 69 6.26 -10.10 3.62
C LYS A 69 6.37 -11.19 4.70
N LYS A 70 6.20 -10.82 5.98
CA LYS A 70 6.28 -11.80 7.10
C LYS A 70 5.16 -12.84 7.01
N LEU A 71 3.96 -12.44 6.59
CA LEU A 71 2.86 -13.37 6.42
C LEU A 71 3.10 -14.37 5.29
N ILE A 72 3.69 -13.93 4.17
CA ILE A 72 4.09 -14.84 3.07
C ILE A 72 5.05 -15.92 3.58
N GLU A 73 6.03 -15.56 4.43
CA GLU A 73 6.97 -16.52 5.02
C GLU A 73 6.23 -17.57 5.87
N VAL A 74 5.44 -17.13 6.86
CA VAL A 74 4.79 -18.05 7.81
C VAL A 74 3.67 -18.87 7.18
N THR A 75 2.97 -18.35 6.18
CA THR A 75 1.94 -19.11 5.44
C THR A 75 2.56 -20.12 4.48
N THR A 76 3.68 -19.77 3.84
CA THR A 76 4.43 -20.69 2.98
C THR A 76 4.97 -21.87 3.78
N GLU A 77 5.55 -21.63 4.97
CA GLU A 77 6.03 -22.71 5.85
C GLU A 77 4.91 -23.68 6.26
N ARG A 78 3.67 -23.20 6.34
CA ARG A 78 2.48 -23.99 6.66
C ARG A 78 1.76 -24.60 5.46
N GLY A 79 2.17 -24.29 4.24
CA GLY A 79 1.48 -24.71 3.01
C GLY A 79 0.09 -24.10 2.87
N LEU A 80 -0.10 -22.84 3.29
CA LEU A 80 -1.37 -22.10 3.23
C LEU A 80 -1.27 -20.97 2.22
N SER A 81 -1.83 -21.17 1.03
CA SER A 81 -1.78 -20.30 -0.15
C SER A 81 -2.81 -19.17 -0.09
N GLY A 82 -2.47 -18.03 -0.71
CA GLY A 82 -3.34 -16.88 -0.93
C GLY A 82 -2.60 -15.55 -0.79
N LEU A 83 -1.42 -15.50 -0.14
CA LEU A 83 -0.65 -14.27 0.07
C LEU A 83 0.64 -14.21 -0.74
N GLU A 84 1.16 -15.30 -1.26
CA GLU A 84 2.43 -15.43 -1.97
C GLU A 84 2.53 -14.58 -3.25
N HIS A 85 1.39 -14.16 -3.79
CA HIS A 85 1.32 -13.28 -4.95
C HIS A 85 1.94 -11.89 -4.72
N TYR A 86 1.92 -11.41 -3.46
CA TYR A 86 2.31 -10.05 -3.08
C TYR A 86 3.78 -9.91 -2.68
N ILE A 87 4.61 -10.88 -3.03
CA ILE A 87 6.05 -10.86 -2.72
C ILE A 87 6.70 -9.56 -3.18
N ASN A 88 7.55 -8.98 -2.34
CA ASN A 88 8.26 -7.72 -2.56
C ASN A 88 7.34 -6.48 -2.76
N ILE A 89 6.08 -6.54 -2.36
CA ILE A 89 5.25 -5.34 -2.21
C ILE A 89 5.34 -4.92 -0.74
N PRO A 90 5.93 -3.74 -0.44
CA PRO A 90 6.02 -3.27 0.93
C PRO A 90 4.64 -2.83 1.42
N SER A 91 4.01 -3.64 2.27
CA SER A 91 2.72 -3.36 2.86
C SER A 91 2.58 -3.99 4.24
N THR A 92 1.80 -3.34 5.11
CA THR A 92 1.20 -3.98 6.29
C THR A 92 -0.19 -4.52 5.94
N VAL A 93 -0.75 -5.35 6.80
CA VAL A 93 -2.14 -5.83 6.65
C VAL A 93 -3.12 -4.65 6.58
N GLY A 94 -2.99 -3.64 7.45
CA GLY A 94 -3.83 -2.45 7.40
C GLY A 94 -3.71 -1.68 6.08
N GLY A 95 -2.48 -1.50 5.58
CA GLY A 95 -2.23 -0.89 4.26
C GLY A 95 -2.79 -1.72 3.11
N ALA A 96 -2.73 -3.05 3.21
CA ALA A 96 -3.32 -3.97 2.23
C ALA A 96 -4.85 -3.86 2.19
N MET A 97 -5.51 -3.68 3.35
CA MET A 97 -6.95 -3.46 3.45
C MET A 97 -7.36 -2.08 2.93
N TRP A 98 -6.55 -1.06 3.19
CA TRP A 98 -6.76 0.31 2.69
C TRP A 98 -6.80 0.34 1.16
N GLN A 99 -5.78 -0.23 0.52
CA GLN A 99 -5.57 -0.15 -0.94
C GLN A 99 -6.20 -1.33 -1.71
N ASN A 100 -6.84 -2.32 -1.05
CA ASN A 100 -7.18 -3.59 -1.67
C ASN A 100 -5.98 -4.19 -2.41
N LEU A 101 -4.88 -4.42 -1.68
CA LEU A 101 -3.60 -4.87 -2.21
C LEU A 101 -3.77 -5.88 -3.33
N HIS A 102 -3.10 -5.67 -4.43
CA HIS A 102 -3.23 -6.54 -5.59
C HIS A 102 -1.92 -6.72 -6.36
N PHE A 103 -1.85 -7.79 -7.11
CA PHE A 103 -0.78 -8.06 -8.06
C PHE A 103 -1.25 -9.00 -9.17
N LEU A 104 -0.45 -9.11 -10.22
CA LEU A 104 -0.73 -10.02 -11.33
C LEU A 104 -0.60 -11.49 -10.91
N SER A 105 -1.49 -12.36 -11.43
CA SER A 105 -1.33 -13.80 -11.35
C SER A 105 -0.02 -14.25 -12.01
N PRO A 106 0.55 -15.43 -11.67
CA PRO A 106 1.82 -15.89 -12.23
C PRO A 106 1.83 -16.03 -13.75
N ASP A 107 0.68 -16.31 -14.35
CA ASP A 107 0.46 -16.39 -15.81
C ASP A 107 0.11 -15.03 -16.45
N ARG A 108 -0.02 -13.95 -15.65
CA ARG A 108 -0.34 -12.58 -16.07
C ARG A 108 -1.73 -12.42 -16.73
N THR A 109 -2.63 -13.38 -16.54
CA THR A 109 -3.97 -13.36 -17.16
C THR A 109 -4.98 -12.56 -16.36
N ARG A 110 -4.77 -12.40 -15.04
CA ARG A 110 -5.66 -11.63 -14.16
C ARG A 110 -4.92 -10.88 -13.06
N THR A 111 -5.61 -9.96 -12.44
CA THR A 111 -5.19 -9.34 -11.17
C THR A 111 -5.74 -10.17 -10.01
N VAL A 112 -4.88 -10.51 -9.04
CA VAL A 112 -5.23 -11.15 -7.77
C VAL A 112 -5.34 -10.07 -6.71
N PHE A 113 -6.47 -9.98 -6.02
CA PHE A 113 -6.73 -8.98 -4.99
C PHE A 113 -6.74 -9.62 -3.60
N ILE A 114 -6.26 -8.89 -2.59
CA ILE A 114 -6.26 -9.39 -1.21
C ILE A 114 -7.68 -9.67 -0.70
N LYS A 115 -8.68 -8.96 -1.20
CA LYS A 115 -10.10 -9.22 -0.90
C LYS A 115 -10.53 -10.67 -1.17
N GLU A 116 -9.83 -11.38 -2.07
CA GLU A 116 -10.18 -12.76 -2.44
C GLU A 116 -9.96 -13.75 -1.28
N VAL A 117 -9.12 -13.38 -0.30
CA VAL A 117 -8.81 -14.19 0.87
C VAL A 117 -9.28 -13.55 2.19
N VAL A 118 -9.83 -12.33 2.17
CA VAL A 118 -10.37 -11.68 3.39
C VAL A 118 -11.70 -12.31 3.77
N GLU A 119 -11.80 -12.87 4.98
CA GLU A 119 -13.06 -13.36 5.57
C GLU A 119 -13.76 -12.24 6.36
N GLY A 120 -13.01 -11.46 7.13
CA GLY A 120 -13.51 -10.36 7.94
C GLY A 120 -12.42 -9.70 8.77
N ALA A 121 -12.79 -8.73 9.58
CA ALA A 121 -11.86 -7.97 10.41
C ALA A 121 -12.49 -7.49 11.71
N ARG A 122 -11.65 -7.12 12.70
CA ARG A 122 -12.04 -6.19 13.76
C ARG A 122 -11.56 -4.80 13.35
N ILE A 123 -12.45 -3.83 13.52
CA ILE A 123 -12.17 -2.42 13.26
C ILE A 123 -12.49 -1.58 14.47
N LEU A 124 -11.81 -0.46 14.64
CA LEU A 124 -12.23 0.62 15.52
C LEU A 124 -13.06 1.60 14.68
N SER A 125 -14.33 1.80 15.03
CA SER A 125 -15.27 2.66 14.32
C SER A 125 -16.07 3.48 15.32
N GLY A 126 -15.96 4.81 15.28
CA GLY A 126 -16.60 5.70 16.23
C GLY A 126 -16.23 5.39 17.69
N GLY A 127 -14.97 5.06 17.96
CA GLY A 127 -14.45 4.71 19.30
C GLY A 127 -14.79 3.29 19.78
N ALA A 128 -15.67 2.56 19.10
CA ALA A 128 -16.07 1.18 19.44
C ALA A 128 -15.41 0.15 18.55
N VAL A 129 -15.02 -1.00 19.13
CA VAL A 129 -14.52 -2.13 18.36
C VAL A 129 -15.70 -2.93 17.79
N LYS A 130 -15.68 -3.14 16.48
CA LYS A 130 -16.70 -3.89 15.74
C LYS A 130 -16.07 -5.04 14.96
N LYS A 131 -16.82 -6.14 14.80
CA LYS A 131 -16.49 -7.21 13.85
C LYS A 131 -17.27 -6.99 12.57
N VAL A 132 -16.59 -7.06 11.43
CA VAL A 132 -17.17 -6.84 10.11
C VAL A 132 -16.75 -7.95 9.15
N GLY A 133 -17.60 -8.29 8.19
CA GLY A 133 -17.26 -9.19 7.08
C GLY A 133 -16.51 -8.47 5.96
N ALA A 134 -16.04 -9.22 4.96
CA ALA A 134 -15.33 -8.69 3.81
C ALA A 134 -16.12 -7.62 3.03
N ASP A 135 -17.44 -7.80 2.92
CA ASP A 135 -18.34 -6.88 2.19
C ASP A 135 -18.39 -5.47 2.78
N TYR A 136 -18.07 -5.33 4.07
CA TYR A 136 -17.99 -4.02 4.72
C TYR A 136 -17.02 -3.08 4.00
N PHE A 137 -15.90 -3.62 3.52
CA PHE A 137 -14.81 -2.83 2.94
C PHE A 137 -15.12 -2.25 1.56
N LYS A 138 -16.18 -2.71 0.88
CA LYS A 138 -16.58 -2.23 -0.46
C LYS A 138 -15.38 -2.11 -1.41
N PHE A 139 -14.52 -3.11 -1.40
CA PHE A 139 -13.27 -3.10 -2.14
C PHE A 139 -13.43 -2.80 -3.62
N GLY A 140 -12.73 -1.79 -4.10
CA GLY A 140 -12.55 -1.45 -5.50
C GLY A 140 -11.11 -1.66 -5.97
N TYR A 141 -10.75 -1.14 -7.12
CA TYR A 141 -9.38 -1.06 -7.60
C TYR A 141 -8.68 0.10 -6.86
N ASP A 142 -7.59 -0.18 -6.17
CA ASP A 142 -6.83 0.77 -5.32
C ASP A 142 -7.67 1.49 -4.26
N THR A 143 -8.78 0.91 -3.81
CA THR A 143 -9.64 1.57 -2.83
C THR A 143 -10.43 0.59 -1.96
N SER A 144 -10.83 1.08 -0.80
CA SER A 144 -11.79 0.47 0.11
C SER A 144 -12.62 1.56 0.82
N VAL A 145 -13.64 1.19 1.58
CA VAL A 145 -14.43 2.12 2.39
C VAL A 145 -13.59 2.92 3.39
N LEU A 146 -12.40 2.43 3.74
CA LEU A 146 -11.48 3.11 4.65
C LEU A 146 -11.01 4.48 4.13
N HIS A 147 -11.06 4.72 2.80
CA HIS A 147 -10.77 6.03 2.21
C HIS A 147 -11.85 7.08 2.51
N GLU A 148 -13.04 6.66 2.92
CA GLU A 148 -14.22 7.50 3.14
C GLU A 148 -14.60 7.60 4.63
N THR A 149 -13.90 6.86 5.50
CA THR A 149 -14.21 6.75 6.93
C THR A 149 -12.96 6.95 7.78
N ASP A 150 -13.16 7.24 9.08
CA ASP A 150 -12.10 7.24 10.09
C ASP A 150 -11.94 5.87 10.77
N ASP A 151 -12.40 4.81 10.13
CA ASP A 151 -12.30 3.47 10.67
C ASP A 151 -10.87 2.93 10.59
N VAL A 152 -10.42 2.30 11.67
CA VAL A 152 -9.08 1.73 11.77
C VAL A 152 -9.17 0.22 11.85
N VAL A 153 -8.50 -0.48 10.93
CA VAL A 153 -8.39 -1.94 10.97
C VAL A 153 -7.47 -2.34 12.13
N LEU A 154 -7.97 -3.15 13.05
CA LEU A 154 -7.22 -3.67 14.19
C LEU A 154 -6.59 -5.03 13.87
N ASP A 155 -7.37 -5.95 13.35
CA ASP A 155 -6.92 -7.24 12.82
C ASP A 155 -7.81 -7.73 11.68
N VAL A 156 -7.28 -8.68 10.90
CA VAL A 156 -7.96 -9.30 9.75
C VAL A 156 -7.89 -10.80 9.89
N THR A 157 -8.98 -11.47 9.51
CA THR A 157 -9.01 -12.92 9.33
C THR A 157 -8.98 -13.23 7.83
N PHE A 158 -7.94 -13.94 7.42
CA PHE A 158 -7.81 -14.48 6.06
C PHE A 158 -8.24 -15.94 6.02
N ALA A 159 -9.03 -16.30 5.02
CA ALA A 159 -9.37 -17.68 4.68
C ALA A 159 -8.40 -18.13 3.57
N LEU A 160 -7.40 -18.93 3.95
CA LEU A 160 -6.36 -19.42 3.04
C LEU A 160 -6.73 -20.81 2.52
N THR A 161 -6.05 -21.27 1.49
CA THR A 161 -6.25 -22.61 0.90
C THR A 161 -5.01 -23.48 1.09
N GLU A 162 -5.22 -24.78 1.29
CA GLU A 162 -4.11 -25.73 1.36
C GLU A 162 -3.34 -25.78 0.05
N SER A 163 -2.03 -25.81 0.14
CA SER A 163 -1.09 -25.89 -0.96
C SER A 163 0.21 -26.54 -0.50
N THR A 164 1.22 -26.54 -1.34
CA THR A 164 2.57 -26.96 -0.92
C THR A 164 3.50 -25.76 -0.86
N PRO A 165 4.47 -25.78 0.10
CA PRO A 165 5.49 -24.73 0.16
C PRO A 165 6.25 -24.55 -1.16
N GLU A 166 6.47 -25.62 -1.93
CA GLU A 166 7.14 -25.60 -3.22
C GLU A 166 6.35 -24.80 -4.25
N THR A 167 5.05 -25.07 -4.38
CA THR A 167 4.14 -24.33 -5.29
C THR A 167 4.11 -22.84 -4.95
N MET A 168 3.99 -22.51 -3.68
CA MET A 168 3.93 -21.11 -3.22
C MET A 168 5.27 -20.39 -3.47
N ARG A 169 6.42 -21.04 -3.21
CA ARG A 169 7.73 -20.47 -3.52
C ARG A 169 7.91 -20.22 -5.02
N GLU A 170 7.41 -21.11 -5.87
CA GLU A 170 7.47 -20.91 -7.32
C GLU A 170 6.64 -19.70 -7.78
N ILE A 171 5.44 -19.51 -7.23
CA ILE A 171 4.61 -18.31 -7.46
C ILE A 171 5.36 -17.06 -7.04
N SER A 172 5.86 -17.03 -5.80
CA SER A 172 6.67 -15.92 -5.27
C SER A 172 7.88 -15.62 -6.15
N LYS A 173 8.62 -16.64 -6.57
CA LYS A 173 9.80 -16.50 -7.43
C LYS A 173 9.46 -15.86 -8.78
N ARG A 174 8.41 -16.33 -9.45
CA ARG A 174 7.95 -15.74 -10.72
C ARG A 174 7.54 -14.29 -10.58
N ASN A 175 6.81 -13.96 -9.52
CA ASN A 175 6.36 -12.60 -9.27
C ASN A 175 7.54 -11.68 -8.90
N ALA A 176 8.47 -12.14 -8.06
CA ALA A 176 9.67 -11.40 -7.70
C ALA A 176 10.56 -11.12 -8.93
N ALA A 177 10.77 -12.12 -9.81
CA ALA A 177 11.55 -11.97 -11.03
C ALA A 177 10.94 -10.93 -11.97
N TRP A 178 9.62 -10.97 -12.15
CA TRP A 178 8.91 -10.00 -12.98
C TRP A 178 9.03 -8.57 -12.40
N ARG A 179 8.89 -8.42 -11.09
CA ARG A 179 9.07 -7.11 -10.44
C ARG A 179 10.50 -6.59 -10.62
N ALA A 180 11.50 -7.44 -10.42
CA ALA A 180 12.91 -7.08 -10.60
C ALA A 180 13.22 -6.65 -12.04
N GLU A 181 12.53 -7.23 -13.03
CA GLU A 181 12.68 -6.84 -14.45
C GLU A 181 12.02 -5.48 -14.75
N LYS A 182 10.83 -5.21 -14.21
CA LYS A 182 9.99 -4.07 -14.63
C LYS A 182 10.16 -2.83 -13.76
N HIS A 183 10.47 -3.00 -12.47
CA HIS A 183 10.53 -1.87 -11.55
C HIS A 183 11.98 -1.36 -11.36
N PRO A 184 12.17 -0.11 -10.93
CA PRO A 184 13.49 0.40 -10.60
C PRO A 184 14.14 -0.42 -9.49
N PRO A 185 15.46 -0.63 -9.52
CA PRO A 185 16.16 -1.22 -8.38
C PRO A 185 16.02 -0.31 -7.15
N ASN A 186 15.85 -0.91 -5.96
CA ASN A 186 15.67 -0.20 -4.69
C ASN A 186 14.48 0.79 -4.66
N ALA A 187 13.48 0.58 -5.52
CA ALA A 187 12.31 1.46 -5.59
C ALA A 187 11.59 1.61 -4.24
N ASP A 188 11.57 0.58 -3.41
CA ASP A 188 11.03 0.57 -2.05
C ASP A 188 11.77 1.49 -1.06
N GLN A 189 13.01 1.87 -1.37
CA GLN A 189 13.83 2.79 -0.57
C GLN A 189 13.83 4.23 -1.12
N MET A 190 13.50 4.41 -2.39
CA MET A 190 13.66 5.67 -3.12
C MET A 190 12.36 6.25 -3.65
N SER A 191 11.23 5.56 -3.52
CA SER A 191 9.98 6.02 -4.08
C SER A 191 8.77 5.57 -3.26
N ALA A 192 7.62 6.19 -3.51
CA ALA A 192 6.32 5.76 -2.97
C ALA A 192 5.60 4.74 -3.89
N GLY A 193 6.33 4.04 -4.77
CA GLY A 193 5.75 3.12 -5.74
C GLY A 193 5.22 3.81 -7.00
N SER A 194 4.13 3.30 -7.56
CA SER A 194 3.43 3.93 -8.67
C SER A 194 2.78 5.23 -8.22
N ILE A 195 3.07 6.32 -8.92
CA ILE A 195 2.55 7.66 -8.57
C ILE A 195 1.11 7.84 -9.01
N PHE A 196 0.75 7.31 -10.17
CA PHE A 196 -0.58 7.52 -10.76
C PHE A 196 -1.33 6.22 -10.93
N GLN A 197 -2.65 6.30 -10.75
CA GLN A 197 -3.58 5.22 -10.96
C GLN A 197 -3.54 4.72 -12.40
N LYS A 198 -3.88 3.45 -12.57
CA LYS A 198 -4.01 2.85 -13.89
C LYS A 198 -5.18 3.49 -14.64
N ILE A 199 -4.93 3.85 -15.89
CA ILE A 199 -5.98 4.23 -16.83
C ILE A 199 -6.34 3.00 -17.66
N ASP A 200 -7.64 2.67 -17.73
CA ASP A 200 -8.11 1.49 -18.44
C ASP A 200 -7.62 1.46 -19.88
N GLY A 201 -7.03 0.32 -20.26
CA GLY A 201 -6.53 0.06 -21.61
C GLY A 201 -5.22 0.74 -21.98
N VAL A 202 -4.73 1.73 -21.21
CA VAL A 202 -3.54 2.51 -21.62
C VAL A 202 -2.36 2.36 -20.65
N GLY A 203 -2.58 2.59 -19.36
CA GLY A 203 -1.52 2.61 -18.34
C GLY A 203 -0.78 3.95 -18.23
N ALA A 204 -0.73 4.51 -16.99
CA ALA A 204 -0.12 5.81 -16.74
C ALA A 204 1.36 5.86 -17.17
N GLY A 205 2.16 4.85 -16.81
CA GLY A 205 3.58 4.81 -17.17
C GLY A 205 3.83 4.87 -18.67
N ARG A 206 2.95 4.25 -19.48
CA ARG A 206 3.05 4.32 -20.95
C ARG A 206 2.80 5.73 -21.48
N LEU A 207 1.80 6.43 -20.94
CA LEU A 207 1.51 7.82 -21.34
C LEU A 207 2.67 8.75 -20.99
N ILE A 208 3.24 8.60 -19.79
CA ILE A 208 4.39 9.40 -19.33
C ILE A 208 5.61 9.15 -20.24
N ASP A 209 5.87 7.89 -20.59
CA ASP A 209 6.95 7.49 -21.52
C ASP A 209 6.74 8.07 -22.92
N GLN A 210 5.53 7.96 -23.47
CA GLN A 210 5.17 8.56 -24.77
C GLN A 210 5.32 10.08 -24.81
N CYS A 211 5.19 10.75 -23.67
CA CYS A 211 5.44 12.18 -23.53
C CYS A 211 6.93 12.55 -23.45
N GLY A 212 7.84 11.56 -23.40
CA GLY A 212 9.29 11.76 -23.32
C GLY A 212 9.74 12.25 -21.94
N LEU A 213 9.04 11.83 -20.87
CA LEU A 213 9.30 12.35 -19.51
C LEU A 213 10.20 11.43 -18.68
N LYS A 214 10.63 10.27 -19.16
CA LYS A 214 11.65 9.45 -18.47
C LYS A 214 12.93 10.24 -18.25
N GLY A 215 13.54 10.12 -17.08
CA GLY A 215 14.75 10.86 -16.69
C GLY A 215 14.52 12.35 -16.42
N HIS A 216 13.29 12.85 -16.55
CA HIS A 216 13.01 14.27 -16.24
C HIS A 216 13.19 14.53 -14.75
N ARG A 217 13.94 15.59 -14.41
CA ARG A 217 14.28 15.97 -13.03
C ARG A 217 13.71 17.32 -12.63
N LEU A 218 13.24 17.41 -11.38
CA LEU A 218 12.95 18.66 -10.68
C LEU A 218 13.54 18.57 -9.27
N GLY A 219 14.49 19.48 -8.96
CA GLY A 219 15.25 19.36 -7.72
C GLY A 219 15.95 18.01 -7.59
N GLY A 220 15.77 17.34 -6.46
CA GLY A 220 16.27 15.99 -6.23
C GLY A 220 15.37 14.86 -6.75
N ALA A 221 14.22 15.17 -7.32
CA ALA A 221 13.25 14.19 -7.80
C ALA A 221 13.43 13.86 -9.30
N GLU A 222 13.25 12.58 -9.69
CA GLU A 222 13.39 12.11 -11.07
C GLU A 222 12.28 11.15 -11.46
N VAL A 223 11.76 11.27 -12.69
CA VAL A 223 10.95 10.22 -13.32
C VAL A 223 11.86 9.06 -13.72
N SER A 224 11.62 7.87 -13.18
CA SER A 224 12.48 6.72 -13.42
C SER A 224 12.59 6.38 -14.92
N GLU A 225 13.83 6.19 -15.38
CA GLU A 225 14.15 5.69 -16.71
C GLU A 225 13.59 4.29 -16.97
N ARG A 226 13.50 3.47 -15.92
CA ARG A 226 13.06 2.07 -16.05
C ARG A 226 11.54 1.93 -16.08
N HIS A 227 10.83 2.69 -15.24
CA HIS A 227 9.37 2.64 -15.15
C HIS A 227 8.82 4.04 -14.93
N ALA A 228 8.28 4.66 -15.97
CA ALA A 228 7.91 6.08 -15.96
C ALA A 228 6.83 6.47 -14.93
N ASN A 229 6.10 5.51 -14.34
CA ASN A 229 5.15 5.78 -13.25
C ASN A 229 5.79 5.74 -11.85
N TYR A 230 7.13 5.61 -11.76
CA TYR A 230 7.90 5.70 -10.53
C TYR A 230 8.69 6.99 -10.49
N PHE A 231 8.51 7.76 -9.43
CA PHE A 231 9.32 8.96 -9.19
C PHE A 231 10.29 8.67 -8.06
N LEU A 232 11.54 8.96 -8.29
CA LEU A 232 12.65 8.58 -7.42
C LEU A 232 13.21 9.79 -6.67
N ASN A 233 13.49 9.61 -5.41
CA ASN A 233 14.33 10.51 -4.62
C ASN A 233 15.80 10.17 -4.90
N MET A 234 16.45 10.94 -5.78
CA MET A 234 17.81 10.65 -6.23
C MET A 234 18.88 11.30 -5.33
N GLU A 235 18.66 12.53 -4.86
CA GLU A 235 19.66 13.30 -4.13
C GLU A 235 19.01 14.19 -3.08
N GLY A 236 18.28 13.60 -2.12
CA GLY A 236 17.65 14.37 -1.05
C GLY A 236 16.50 15.25 -1.56
N ALA A 237 15.66 14.73 -2.44
CA ALA A 237 14.47 15.43 -2.89
C ALA A 237 13.60 15.83 -1.70
N THR A 238 13.07 17.05 -1.74
CA THR A 238 12.03 17.50 -0.84
C THR A 238 10.67 16.93 -1.28
N ALA A 239 9.69 16.93 -0.39
CA ALA A 239 8.32 16.57 -0.77
C ALA A 239 7.77 17.56 -1.82
N GLU A 240 8.19 18.83 -1.74
CA GLU A 240 7.85 19.85 -2.73
C GLU A 240 8.41 19.51 -4.12
N ASP A 241 9.64 18.98 -4.23
CA ASP A 241 10.22 18.55 -5.51
C ASP A 241 9.38 17.46 -6.15
N ILE A 242 9.02 16.43 -5.37
CA ILE A 242 8.15 15.33 -5.84
C ILE A 242 6.78 15.88 -6.26
N ARG A 243 6.19 16.79 -5.47
CA ARG A 243 4.89 17.38 -5.79
C ARG A 243 4.91 18.18 -7.09
N LYS A 244 5.93 19.02 -7.26
CA LYS A 244 6.14 19.79 -8.51
C LYS A 244 6.35 18.87 -9.71
N LEU A 245 7.06 17.76 -9.53
CA LEU A 245 7.26 16.77 -10.57
C LEU A 245 5.94 16.08 -10.96
N ILE A 246 5.09 15.76 -9.98
CA ILE A 246 3.74 15.22 -10.20
C ILE A 246 2.90 16.20 -11.02
N ASP A 247 2.84 17.47 -10.61
CA ASP A 247 2.06 18.50 -11.28
C ASP A 247 2.57 18.75 -12.71
N HIS A 248 3.89 18.73 -12.92
CA HIS A 248 4.50 18.85 -14.23
C HIS A 248 4.11 17.71 -15.17
N VAL A 249 4.21 16.47 -14.68
CA VAL A 249 3.86 15.27 -15.45
C VAL A 249 2.37 15.25 -15.77
N GLN A 250 1.49 15.55 -14.80
CA GLN A 250 0.04 15.64 -15.05
C GLN A 250 -0.29 16.63 -16.16
N ARG A 251 0.24 17.86 -16.07
CA ARG A 251 0.02 18.91 -17.06
C ARG A 251 0.53 18.49 -18.45
N THR A 252 1.76 17.99 -18.54
CA THR A 252 2.37 17.60 -19.81
C THR A 252 1.63 16.45 -20.48
N VAL A 253 1.21 15.44 -19.70
CA VAL A 253 0.43 14.31 -20.24
C VAL A 253 -0.93 14.80 -20.70
N LYS A 254 -1.62 15.65 -19.92
CA LYS A 254 -2.92 16.23 -20.31
C LYS A 254 -2.82 17.01 -21.62
N GLU A 255 -1.82 17.89 -21.75
CA GLU A 255 -1.61 18.71 -22.93
C GLU A 255 -1.31 17.88 -24.19
N LYS A 256 -0.47 16.84 -24.05
CA LYS A 256 -0.03 16.03 -25.21
C LYS A 256 -0.98 14.90 -25.59
N THR A 257 -1.75 14.38 -24.66
CA THR A 257 -2.54 13.15 -24.86
C THR A 257 -4.03 13.29 -24.57
N GLY A 258 -4.43 14.34 -23.86
CA GLY A 258 -5.81 14.55 -23.41
C GLY A 258 -6.19 13.76 -22.14
N TYR A 259 -5.36 12.85 -21.64
CA TYR A 259 -5.63 12.04 -20.45
C TYR A 259 -5.32 12.80 -19.16
N ASP A 260 -6.18 12.61 -18.15
CA ASP A 260 -5.96 13.10 -16.79
C ASP A 260 -5.34 12.00 -15.91
N LEU A 261 -4.12 12.21 -15.44
CA LEU A 261 -3.47 11.34 -14.49
C LEU A 261 -3.95 11.67 -13.08
N LYS A 262 -4.44 10.66 -12.33
CA LYS A 262 -4.84 10.82 -10.93
C LYS A 262 -3.77 10.19 -10.03
N PRO A 263 -3.26 10.89 -9.01
CA PRO A 263 -2.35 10.29 -8.05
C PRO A 263 -2.97 9.07 -7.38
N GLU A 264 -2.14 8.02 -7.20
CA GLU A 264 -2.46 6.82 -6.41
C GLU A 264 -1.93 6.97 -4.98
N ILE A 265 -0.82 7.71 -4.83
CA ILE A 265 -0.20 7.95 -3.53
C ILE A 265 -1.01 8.93 -2.68
N SER A 266 -0.91 8.77 -1.36
CA SER A 266 -1.52 9.68 -0.39
C SER A 266 -0.55 10.81 -0.04
N PHE A 267 -1.05 12.04 -0.01
CA PHE A 267 -0.34 13.21 0.49
C PHE A 267 -0.73 13.44 1.95
N VAL A 268 0.26 13.55 2.83
CA VAL A 268 0.03 13.65 4.28
C VAL A 268 0.84 14.81 4.84
N GLY A 269 0.21 15.67 5.65
CA GLY A 269 0.87 16.79 6.30
C GLY A 269 0.90 18.07 5.46
N GLU A 270 1.85 18.96 5.77
CA GLU A 270 1.96 20.30 5.21
C GLU A 270 3.01 20.33 4.08
N PHE A 271 2.59 20.79 2.88
CA PHE A 271 3.38 20.90 1.65
C PHE A 271 3.74 22.35 1.36
#